data_a29aa6110ce42a6a2305df0b1be10513
#
_entry.id   a29aa6110ce42a6a2305df0b1be10513
#
_cell.length_a   1.000
_cell.length_b   1.000
_cell.length_c   1.000
_cell.angle_alpha   90.00
_cell.angle_beta   90.00
_cell.angle_gamma   90.00
#
_symmetry.space_group_name_H-M   'P 1'
#
loop_
_entity.id
_entity.type
_entity.pdbx_description
1 polymer ?
#
loop_
_entity_poly.entity_id
_entity_poly.type
_entity_poly.pdbx_seq_one_letter_code
_entity_poly.pdbx_strand_id
1 'polypeptide(L)'
;VTGMGVVSPVGNTPDTFFNALLNGQSGIKRLESEFTDQLEAKLAAQATFDGTEHFTKQELALLDRVSQFALYSAREALKDSNLDLAAMNLDRMGSFIGTGMGGASSTEEGYDRLFNLKARRLKPFTVLMAMNGAAASQIAMHFKLKGPNITYTTACSSSAVAIGEAYRQIKHGYTDAAFAGGTEALLTFGTIKAWEALRTLAEEDPDDLTASCKPFSLNRTGLVLGEGAAVLILEEMEMAKARGAKTVSYT
;
A
#
# COMPACT_ATOMS: atom_id res chain seq x y z
N VAL A 1 17.24 4.56 6.81
CA VAL A 1 16.45 3.45 6.29
C VAL A 1 17.28 2.18 6.38
N THR A 2 16.75 1.17 7.04
CA THR A 2 17.46 -0.10 7.26
C THR A 2 16.74 -1.30 6.64
N GLY A 3 15.47 -1.18 6.29
CA GLY A 3 14.72 -2.24 5.63
C GLY A 3 13.63 -1.70 4.71
N MET A 4 13.29 -2.49 3.70
CA MET A 4 12.30 -2.16 2.68
C MET A 4 11.45 -3.37 2.35
N GLY A 5 10.15 -3.14 2.14
CA GLY A 5 9.21 -4.13 1.62
C GLY A 5 8.25 -3.48 0.64
N VAL A 6 7.86 -4.22 -0.39
CA VAL A 6 7.05 -3.70 -1.48
C VAL A 6 6.05 -4.75 -1.97
N VAL A 7 4.88 -4.26 -2.39
CA VAL A 7 3.93 -4.96 -3.26
C VAL A 7 3.66 -4.03 -4.43
N SER A 8 3.86 -4.52 -5.65
CA SER A 8 3.64 -3.72 -6.85
C SER A 8 3.20 -4.58 -8.04
N PRO A 9 2.68 -3.96 -9.11
CA PRO A 9 2.34 -4.68 -10.34
C PRO A 9 3.52 -5.37 -11.04
N VAL A 10 4.76 -5.02 -10.67
CA VAL A 10 5.98 -5.54 -11.32
C VAL A 10 6.88 -6.32 -10.36
N GLY A 11 6.45 -6.53 -9.13
CA GLY A 11 7.20 -7.35 -8.16
C GLY A 11 6.80 -7.08 -6.72
N ASN A 12 6.90 -8.11 -5.88
CA ASN A 12 6.50 -8.09 -4.47
C ASN A 12 7.70 -8.20 -3.51
N THR A 13 8.91 -8.01 -4.01
CA THR A 13 10.13 -7.84 -3.21
C THR A 13 10.95 -6.68 -3.77
N PRO A 14 11.79 -6.00 -2.95
CA PRO A 14 12.66 -4.94 -3.44
C PRO A 14 13.49 -5.34 -4.66
N ASP A 15 14.05 -6.55 -4.66
CA ASP A 15 14.89 -7.05 -5.76
C ASP A 15 14.08 -7.29 -7.04
N THR A 16 12.93 -7.96 -6.96
CA THR A 16 12.08 -8.20 -8.13
C THR A 16 11.55 -6.90 -8.71
N PHE A 17 11.11 -5.98 -7.85
CA PHE A 17 10.66 -4.66 -8.24
C PHE A 17 11.76 -3.86 -8.94
N PHE A 18 12.95 -3.78 -8.33
CA PHE A 18 14.08 -3.04 -8.90
C PHE A 18 14.55 -3.61 -10.22
N ASN A 19 14.67 -4.94 -10.32
CA ASN A 19 15.07 -5.61 -11.57
C ASN A 19 14.03 -5.40 -12.68
N ALA A 20 12.74 -5.41 -12.37
CA ALA A 20 11.70 -5.11 -13.34
C ALA A 20 11.83 -3.67 -13.89
N LEU A 21 12.11 -2.69 -13.02
CA LEU A 21 12.35 -1.30 -13.43
C LEU A 21 13.60 -1.18 -14.31
N LEU A 22 14.71 -1.84 -13.96
CA LEU A 22 15.93 -1.84 -14.76
C LEU A 22 15.71 -2.42 -16.16
N ASN A 23 14.84 -3.40 -16.28
CA ASN A 23 14.50 -4.03 -17.55
C ASN A 23 13.36 -3.30 -18.30
N GLY A 24 12.89 -2.14 -17.81
CA GLY A 24 11.83 -1.37 -18.44
C GLY A 24 10.48 -2.08 -18.46
N GLN A 25 10.21 -2.99 -17.52
CA GLN A 25 8.95 -3.71 -17.45
C GLN A 25 7.84 -2.79 -16.97
N SER A 26 6.74 -2.75 -17.72
CA SER A 26 5.51 -2.05 -17.33
C SER A 26 4.58 -2.99 -16.59
N GLY A 27 3.93 -2.46 -15.54
CA GLY A 27 2.85 -3.16 -14.86
C GLY A 27 1.45 -2.89 -15.45
N ILE A 28 1.37 -2.08 -16.51
CA ILE A 28 0.10 -1.72 -17.15
C ILE A 28 -0.39 -2.88 -18.01
N LYS A 29 -1.63 -3.29 -17.77
CA LYS A 29 -2.33 -4.32 -18.53
C LYS A 29 -3.83 -4.04 -18.50
N ARG A 30 -4.60 -4.79 -19.30
CA ARG A 30 -6.05 -4.78 -19.12
C ARG A 30 -6.41 -5.34 -17.77
N LEU A 31 -7.29 -4.66 -17.06
CA LEU A 31 -7.79 -5.08 -15.77
C LEU A 31 -8.50 -6.43 -15.89
N GLU A 32 -8.14 -7.37 -15.04
CA GLU A 32 -8.79 -8.67 -14.96
C GLU A 32 -9.80 -8.66 -13.80
N SER A 33 -11.09 -8.43 -14.11
CA SER A 33 -12.18 -8.47 -13.14
C SER A 33 -13.52 -8.79 -13.81
N GLU A 34 -14.51 -9.22 -13.03
CA GLU A 34 -15.86 -9.54 -13.51
C GLU A 34 -16.60 -8.30 -14.08
N PHE A 35 -16.16 -7.10 -13.74
CA PHE A 35 -16.78 -5.85 -14.17
C PHE A 35 -16.01 -5.11 -15.27
N THR A 36 -14.89 -5.65 -15.76
CA THR A 36 -14.04 -4.95 -16.76
C THR A 36 -14.81 -4.54 -18.00
N ASP A 37 -15.77 -5.34 -18.47
CA ASP A 37 -16.56 -5.02 -19.65
C ASP A 37 -17.53 -3.85 -19.44
N GLN A 38 -17.80 -3.48 -18.20
CA GLN A 38 -18.66 -2.35 -17.83
C GLN A 38 -17.88 -1.03 -17.72
N LEU A 39 -16.54 -1.08 -17.85
CA LEU A 39 -15.67 0.08 -17.78
C LEU A 39 -15.40 0.65 -19.17
N GLU A 40 -15.25 1.97 -19.24
CA GLU A 40 -14.72 2.68 -20.40
C GLU A 40 -13.19 2.59 -20.43
N ALA A 41 -12.54 2.87 -19.28
CA ALA A 41 -11.11 2.76 -19.10
C ALA A 41 -10.74 1.36 -18.54
N LYS A 42 -10.24 0.49 -19.41
CA LYS A 42 -9.98 -0.92 -19.09
C LYS A 42 -8.54 -1.20 -18.65
N LEU A 43 -7.70 -0.18 -18.58
CA LEU A 43 -6.30 -0.31 -18.19
C LEU A 43 -6.11 -0.10 -16.69
N ALA A 44 -5.27 -0.95 -16.10
CA ALA A 44 -4.84 -0.81 -14.73
C ALA A 44 -3.43 -1.39 -14.53
N ALA A 45 -2.76 -0.97 -13.45
CA ALA A 45 -1.53 -1.58 -12.97
C ALA A 45 -1.88 -2.38 -11.69
N GLN A 46 -2.40 -3.58 -11.89
CA GLN A 46 -2.86 -4.49 -10.84
C GLN A 46 -1.70 -5.34 -10.30
N ALA A 47 -1.53 -5.36 -8.98
CA ALA A 47 -0.52 -6.20 -8.34
C ALA A 47 -0.93 -7.68 -8.38
N THR A 48 0.02 -8.53 -8.78
CA THR A 48 -0.14 -9.98 -8.69
C THR A 48 0.14 -10.41 -7.25
N PHE A 49 -0.92 -10.47 -6.45
CA PHE A 49 -0.85 -10.76 -5.03
C PHE A 49 -2.08 -11.56 -4.58
N ASP A 50 -1.83 -12.77 -4.10
CA ASP A 50 -2.84 -13.62 -3.46
C ASP A 50 -2.63 -13.61 -1.95
N GLY A 51 -3.55 -12.97 -1.23
CA GLY A 51 -3.48 -12.91 0.24
C GLY A 51 -3.54 -14.28 0.92
N THR A 52 -4.11 -15.30 0.27
CA THR A 52 -4.21 -16.65 0.85
C THR A 52 -2.85 -17.36 0.98
N GLU A 53 -1.85 -16.94 0.22
CA GLU A 53 -0.48 -17.44 0.31
C GLU A 53 0.29 -16.86 1.51
N HIS A 54 -0.19 -15.74 2.06
CA HIS A 54 0.55 -14.95 3.03
C HIS A 54 -0.16 -14.79 4.38
N PHE A 55 -1.47 -15.01 4.41
CA PHE A 55 -2.30 -14.81 5.59
C PHE A 55 -3.21 -15.99 5.86
N THR A 56 -3.43 -16.26 7.13
CA THR A 56 -4.43 -17.25 7.55
C THR A 56 -5.85 -16.75 7.23
N LYS A 57 -6.79 -17.69 7.15
CA LYS A 57 -8.21 -17.35 6.96
C LYS A 57 -8.76 -16.41 8.04
N GLN A 58 -8.23 -16.50 9.26
CA GLN A 58 -8.62 -15.61 10.38
C GLN A 58 -8.08 -14.20 10.17
N GLU A 59 -6.83 -14.04 9.73
CA GLU A 59 -6.26 -12.73 9.40
C GLU A 59 -7.01 -12.10 8.23
N LEU A 60 -7.27 -12.85 7.16
CA LEU A 60 -8.00 -12.35 5.99
C LEU A 60 -9.41 -11.85 6.32
N ALA A 61 -10.05 -12.40 7.35
CA ALA A 61 -11.35 -11.91 7.80
C ALA A 61 -11.31 -10.48 8.39
N LEU A 62 -10.11 -9.97 8.70
CA LEU A 62 -9.87 -8.64 9.30
C LEU A 62 -9.11 -7.69 8.37
N LEU A 63 -8.65 -8.17 7.21
CA LEU A 63 -7.76 -7.42 6.32
C LEU A 63 -8.45 -7.12 4.99
N ASP A 64 -8.76 -5.84 4.75
CA ASP A 64 -8.98 -5.35 3.38
C ASP A 64 -7.71 -5.54 2.54
N ARG A 65 -7.84 -5.57 1.21
CA ARG A 65 -6.70 -5.70 0.29
C ARG A 65 -5.61 -4.65 0.56
N VAL A 66 -5.98 -3.41 0.86
CA VAL A 66 -5.04 -2.33 1.21
C VAL A 66 -4.24 -2.67 2.47
N SER A 67 -4.87 -3.29 3.46
CA SER A 67 -4.20 -3.71 4.71
C SER A 67 -3.34 -4.96 4.51
N GLN A 68 -3.75 -5.86 3.60
CA GLN A 68 -2.93 -7.01 3.21
C GLN A 68 -1.61 -6.56 2.59
N PHE A 69 -1.64 -5.64 1.64
CA PHE A 69 -0.44 -5.07 1.02
C PHE A 69 0.47 -4.41 2.06
N ALA A 70 -0.09 -3.55 2.91
CA ALA A 70 0.67 -2.86 3.94
C ALA A 70 1.34 -3.82 4.92
N LEU A 71 0.60 -4.81 5.42
CA LEU A 71 1.13 -5.76 6.40
C LEU A 71 2.17 -6.71 5.79
N TYR A 72 1.95 -7.16 4.56
CA TYR A 72 2.94 -7.95 3.83
C TYR A 72 4.23 -7.13 3.62
N SER A 73 4.12 -5.91 3.09
CA SER A 73 5.28 -5.03 2.90
C SER A 73 6.00 -4.72 4.22
N ALA A 74 5.25 -4.55 5.32
CA ALA A 74 5.85 -4.34 6.64
C ALA A 74 6.61 -5.58 7.15
N ARG A 75 6.07 -6.80 6.93
CA ARG A 75 6.77 -8.05 7.26
C ARG A 75 8.09 -8.19 6.48
N GLU A 76 8.06 -7.91 5.18
CA GLU A 76 9.25 -7.95 4.34
C GLU A 76 10.26 -6.85 4.72
N ALA A 77 9.81 -5.63 5.02
CA ALA A 77 10.67 -4.55 5.49
C ALA A 77 11.38 -4.89 6.82
N LEU A 78 10.65 -5.49 7.75
CA LEU A 78 11.24 -5.94 9.02
C LEU A 78 12.29 -7.03 8.79
N LYS A 79 11.99 -8.00 7.94
CA LYS A 79 12.92 -9.07 7.57
C LYS A 79 14.18 -8.52 6.89
N ASP A 80 14.03 -7.60 5.94
CA ASP A 80 15.15 -6.96 5.23
C ASP A 80 16.03 -6.13 6.19
N SER A 81 15.42 -5.46 7.17
CA SER A 81 16.15 -4.67 8.17
C SER A 81 16.96 -5.50 9.15
N ASN A 82 16.64 -6.78 9.28
CA ASN A 82 17.18 -7.66 10.32
C ASN A 82 17.07 -7.07 11.73
N LEU A 83 15.99 -6.30 12.01
CA LEU A 83 15.71 -5.68 13.29
C LEU A 83 15.01 -6.68 14.22
N ASP A 84 15.63 -6.95 15.37
CA ASP A 84 15.01 -7.78 16.40
C ASP A 84 14.06 -6.94 17.28
N LEU A 85 12.77 -7.12 17.09
CA LEU A 85 11.75 -6.42 17.89
C LEU A 85 11.80 -6.78 19.39
N ALA A 86 12.32 -7.95 19.76
CA ALA A 86 12.44 -8.32 21.16
C ALA A 86 13.52 -7.50 21.89
N ALA A 87 14.48 -6.96 21.15
CA ALA A 87 15.52 -6.07 21.69
C ALA A 87 15.08 -4.59 21.68
N MET A 88 13.90 -4.26 21.13
CA MET A 88 13.42 -2.88 20.99
C MET A 88 12.47 -2.47 22.10
N ASN A 89 12.49 -1.18 22.42
CA ASN A 89 11.42 -0.57 23.21
C ASN A 89 10.22 -0.28 22.31
N LEU A 90 9.23 -1.18 22.31
CA LEU A 90 8.04 -1.04 21.46
C LEU A 90 7.15 0.16 21.82
N ASP A 91 7.29 0.75 23.00
CA ASP A 91 6.60 2.01 23.38
C ASP A 91 7.17 3.21 22.60
N ARG A 92 8.35 3.07 22.03
CA ARG A 92 9.05 4.08 21.24
C ARG A 92 9.14 3.69 19.74
N MET A 93 8.31 2.76 19.31
CA MET A 93 8.26 2.30 17.93
C MET A 93 6.86 2.49 17.36
N GLY A 94 6.75 3.20 16.21
CA GLY A 94 5.47 3.61 15.63
C GLY A 94 5.18 3.04 14.25
N SER A 95 3.92 3.25 13.82
CA SER A 95 3.42 2.95 12.47
C SER A 95 2.87 4.23 11.84
N PHE A 96 3.44 4.63 10.70
CA PHE A 96 3.10 5.86 9.96
C PHE A 96 2.80 5.48 8.52
N ILE A 97 1.52 5.35 8.17
CA ILE A 97 1.11 4.84 6.87
C ILE A 97 0.22 5.85 6.15
N GLY A 98 0.53 6.10 4.89
CA GLY A 98 -0.27 6.93 4.00
C GLY A 98 -1.23 6.08 3.15
N THR A 99 -2.47 6.58 2.96
CA THR A 99 -3.43 6.02 1.99
C THR A 99 -4.43 7.09 1.58
N GLY A 100 -4.91 7.05 0.35
CA GLY A 100 -5.93 7.98 -0.14
C GLY A 100 -7.34 7.46 0.13
N MET A 101 -7.61 6.21 -0.19
CA MET A 101 -8.96 5.63 -0.22
C MET A 101 -9.23 4.59 0.88
N GLY A 102 -8.19 4.14 1.58
CA GLY A 102 -8.35 3.12 2.63
C GLY A 102 -8.96 1.82 2.10
N GLY A 103 -9.86 1.22 2.87
CA GLY A 103 -10.49 -0.05 2.55
C GLY A 103 -11.63 0.07 1.53
N ALA A 104 -11.32 0.52 0.32
CA ALA A 104 -12.28 0.69 -0.76
C ALA A 104 -12.97 -0.63 -1.14
N SER A 105 -12.22 -1.72 -1.19
CA SER A 105 -12.76 -3.05 -1.51
C SER A 105 -13.81 -3.52 -0.50
N SER A 106 -13.54 -3.37 0.79
CA SER A 106 -14.49 -3.73 1.86
C SER A 106 -15.72 -2.85 1.87
N THR A 107 -15.57 -1.56 1.52
CA THR A 107 -16.69 -0.62 1.41
C THR A 107 -17.60 -1.01 0.26
N GLU A 108 -17.05 -1.25 -0.92
CA GLU A 108 -17.79 -1.62 -2.11
C GLU A 108 -18.49 -2.98 -1.95
N GLU A 109 -17.78 -4.00 -1.46
CA GLU A 109 -18.37 -5.30 -1.15
C GLU A 109 -19.53 -5.18 -0.15
N GLY A 110 -19.36 -4.33 0.85
CA GLY A 110 -20.42 -4.06 1.84
C GLY A 110 -21.66 -3.48 1.17
N TYR A 111 -21.52 -2.49 0.33
CA TYR A 111 -22.65 -1.89 -0.38
C TYR A 111 -23.28 -2.84 -1.40
N ASP A 112 -22.50 -3.60 -2.15
CA ASP A 112 -23.01 -4.63 -3.06
C ASP A 112 -23.89 -5.64 -2.31
N ARG A 113 -23.41 -6.14 -1.18
CA ARG A 113 -24.18 -7.07 -0.33
C ARG A 113 -25.50 -6.47 0.14
N LEU A 114 -25.54 -5.20 0.55
CA LEU A 114 -26.76 -4.55 1.03
C LEU A 114 -27.74 -4.24 -0.10
N PHE A 115 -27.25 -3.64 -1.19
CA PHE A 115 -28.13 -3.07 -2.21
C PHE A 115 -28.45 -4.03 -3.34
N ASN A 116 -27.53 -4.86 -3.76
CA ASN A 116 -27.73 -5.81 -4.85
C ASN A 116 -28.16 -7.18 -4.31
N LEU A 117 -27.39 -7.74 -3.37
CA LEU A 117 -27.67 -9.07 -2.82
C LEU A 117 -28.76 -9.05 -1.69
N LYS A 118 -29.27 -7.86 -1.32
CA LYS A 118 -30.30 -7.68 -0.30
C LYS A 118 -29.98 -8.37 1.04
N ALA A 119 -28.70 -8.47 1.38
CA ALA A 119 -28.28 -9.05 2.64
C ALA A 119 -28.78 -8.24 3.83
N ARG A 120 -29.26 -8.90 4.87
CA ARG A 120 -29.74 -8.25 6.09
C ARG A 120 -28.60 -7.72 6.98
N ARG A 121 -27.38 -8.23 6.81
CA ARG A 121 -26.21 -7.91 7.64
C ARG A 121 -24.95 -7.86 6.79
N LEU A 122 -24.05 -6.97 7.15
CA LEU A 122 -22.70 -6.97 6.64
C LEU A 122 -21.83 -7.99 7.39
N LYS A 123 -20.63 -8.25 6.85
CA LYS A 123 -19.60 -9.01 7.58
C LYS A 123 -19.26 -8.27 8.89
N PRO A 124 -19.00 -8.99 9.98
CA PRO A 124 -18.34 -8.38 11.14
C PRO A 124 -17.05 -7.68 10.67
N PHE A 125 -16.64 -6.66 11.34
CA PHE A 125 -15.41 -5.91 11.04
C PHE A 125 -15.38 -5.10 9.72
N THR A 126 -16.42 -5.11 8.89
CA THR A 126 -16.48 -4.31 7.64
C THR A 126 -16.07 -2.85 7.89
N VAL A 127 -16.60 -2.23 8.95
CA VAL A 127 -16.26 -0.83 9.28
C VAL A 127 -14.78 -0.67 9.62
N LEU A 128 -14.19 -1.61 10.36
CA LEU A 128 -12.77 -1.55 10.74
C LEU A 128 -11.86 -1.77 9.52
N MET A 129 -12.28 -2.61 8.58
CA MET A 129 -11.55 -2.87 7.33
C MET A 129 -11.63 -1.68 6.37
N ALA A 130 -12.77 -0.97 6.36
CA ALA A 130 -13.02 0.18 5.48
C ALA A 130 -12.32 1.48 5.93
N MET A 131 -11.97 1.60 7.22
CA MET A 131 -11.36 2.82 7.75
C MET A 131 -9.98 3.08 7.13
N ASN A 132 -9.66 4.34 6.84
CA ASN A 132 -8.33 4.72 6.36
C ASN A 132 -7.20 4.33 7.34
N GLY A 133 -7.49 4.34 8.63
CA GLY A 133 -6.56 3.92 9.69
C GLY A 133 -6.30 2.42 9.78
N ALA A 134 -7.00 1.59 9.02
CA ALA A 134 -6.92 0.14 9.11
C ALA A 134 -5.49 -0.39 8.89
N ALA A 135 -4.84 0.02 7.80
CA ALA A 135 -3.51 -0.48 7.44
C ALA A 135 -2.45 -0.19 8.52
N ALA A 136 -2.39 1.05 9.02
CA ALA A 136 -1.47 1.43 10.10
C ALA A 136 -1.76 0.65 11.39
N SER A 137 -3.04 0.48 11.72
CA SER A 137 -3.46 -0.25 12.93
C SER A 137 -3.16 -1.75 12.84
N GLN A 138 -3.32 -2.36 11.67
CA GLN A 138 -2.98 -3.78 11.47
C GLN A 138 -1.47 -4.02 11.62
N ILE A 139 -0.62 -3.13 11.13
CA ILE A 139 0.83 -3.19 11.35
C ILE A 139 1.13 -3.06 12.85
N ALA A 140 0.58 -2.04 13.51
CA ALA A 140 0.82 -1.80 14.93
C ALA A 140 0.38 -2.99 15.81
N MET A 141 -0.79 -3.56 15.55
CA MET A 141 -1.30 -4.73 16.29
C MET A 141 -0.44 -5.98 16.04
N HIS A 142 -0.07 -6.23 14.76
CA HIS A 142 0.70 -7.42 14.40
C HIS A 142 2.09 -7.44 15.08
N PHE A 143 2.76 -6.31 15.06
CA PHE A 143 4.09 -6.17 15.68
C PHE A 143 4.07 -5.69 17.14
N LYS A 144 2.87 -5.53 17.73
CA LYS A 144 2.65 -5.09 19.11
C LYS A 144 3.30 -3.75 19.43
N LEU A 145 3.34 -2.85 18.44
CA LEU A 145 3.87 -1.51 18.59
C LEU A 145 2.97 -0.69 19.52
N LYS A 146 3.57 0.12 20.37
CA LYS A 146 2.87 0.94 21.36
C LYS A 146 3.18 2.44 21.23
N GLY A 147 4.10 2.80 20.35
CA GLY A 147 4.35 4.19 19.96
C GLY A 147 3.23 4.74 19.08
N PRO A 148 3.46 5.90 18.43
CA PRO A 148 2.45 6.54 17.58
C PRO A 148 1.95 5.63 16.46
N ASN A 149 0.63 5.56 16.28
CA ASN A 149 -0.03 4.83 15.20
C ASN A 149 -0.88 5.83 14.42
N ILE A 150 -0.38 6.32 13.28
CA ILE A 150 -0.97 7.46 12.58
C ILE A 150 -1.12 7.14 11.10
N THR A 151 -2.27 7.50 10.55
CA THR A 151 -2.54 7.44 9.11
C THR A 151 -2.60 8.84 8.54
N TYR A 152 -1.91 9.05 7.42
CA TYR A 152 -1.94 10.30 6.67
C TYR A 152 -2.76 10.11 5.40
N THR A 153 -3.68 11.05 5.17
CA THR A 153 -4.57 11.03 4.00
C THR A 153 -4.48 12.39 3.31
N THR A 154 -3.52 12.51 2.40
CA THR A 154 -3.22 13.71 1.62
C THR A 154 -3.16 13.38 0.13
N ALA A 155 -4.11 12.55 -0.32
CA ALA A 155 -4.19 12.04 -1.69
C ALA A 155 -2.86 11.38 -2.14
N CYS A 156 -2.35 11.72 -3.32
CA CYS A 156 -1.15 11.10 -3.90
C CYS A 156 0.14 11.31 -3.08
N SER A 157 0.17 12.29 -2.17
CA SER A 157 1.33 12.58 -1.32
C SER A 157 1.29 11.89 0.05
N SER A 158 0.26 11.10 0.34
CA SER A 158 0.03 10.48 1.67
C SER A 158 1.24 9.72 2.19
N SER A 159 1.85 8.87 1.36
CA SER A 159 3.02 8.06 1.76
C SER A 159 4.26 8.92 2.01
N ALA A 160 4.49 9.95 1.18
CA ALA A 160 5.61 10.87 1.36
C ALA A 160 5.48 11.66 2.66
N VAL A 161 4.25 12.12 3.00
CA VAL A 161 3.97 12.80 4.28
C VAL A 161 4.19 11.84 5.43
N ALA A 162 3.71 10.59 5.35
CA ALA A 162 3.89 9.58 6.39
C ALA A 162 5.38 9.31 6.69
N ILE A 163 6.19 9.14 5.64
CA ILE A 163 7.65 8.94 5.77
C ILE A 163 8.31 10.17 6.38
N GLY A 164 7.95 11.38 5.92
CA GLY A 164 8.49 12.64 6.43
C GLY A 164 8.16 12.88 7.92
N GLU A 165 6.94 12.55 8.34
CA GLU A 165 6.54 12.67 9.74
C GLU A 165 7.19 11.62 10.63
N ALA A 166 7.32 10.36 10.17
CA ALA A 166 8.09 9.34 10.87
C ALA A 166 9.55 9.77 11.07
N TYR A 167 10.18 10.33 10.03
CA TYR A 167 11.52 10.89 10.12
C TYR A 167 11.60 12.00 11.19
N ARG A 168 10.64 12.94 11.22
CA ARG A 168 10.60 14.01 12.23
C ARG A 168 10.45 13.48 13.64
N GLN A 169 9.59 12.45 13.84
CA GLN A 169 9.40 11.81 15.14
C GLN A 169 10.71 11.19 15.67
N ILE A 170 11.48 10.54 14.78
CA ILE A 170 12.78 9.97 15.14
C ILE A 170 13.81 11.07 15.38
N LYS A 171 13.90 12.05 14.47
CA LYS A 171 14.86 13.16 14.57
C LYS A 171 14.70 13.98 15.86
N HIS A 172 13.48 14.17 16.32
CA HIS A 172 13.18 14.90 17.55
C HIS A 172 13.18 14.01 18.82
N GLY A 173 13.50 12.73 18.67
CA GLY A 173 13.63 11.81 19.80
C GLY A 173 12.29 11.37 20.40
N TYR A 174 11.18 11.49 19.69
CA TYR A 174 9.87 10.97 20.14
C TYR A 174 9.74 9.47 19.94
N THR A 175 10.34 8.92 18.88
CA THR A 175 10.41 7.49 18.58
C THR A 175 11.85 7.11 18.25
N ASP A 176 12.20 5.83 18.43
CA ASP A 176 13.53 5.29 18.09
C ASP A 176 13.52 4.58 16.75
N ALA A 177 12.36 4.02 16.36
CA ALA A 177 12.17 3.40 15.07
C ALA A 177 10.69 3.49 14.61
N ALA A 178 10.46 3.30 13.31
CA ALA A 178 9.12 3.35 12.75
C ALA A 178 9.00 2.47 11.49
N PHE A 179 7.82 1.89 11.32
CA PHE A 179 7.30 1.47 10.02
C PHE A 179 6.72 2.69 9.33
N ALA A 180 7.21 3.06 8.16
CA ALA A 180 6.77 4.27 7.46
C ALA A 180 6.61 4.01 5.96
N GLY A 181 5.51 4.45 5.38
CA GLY A 181 5.25 4.21 3.97
C GLY A 181 3.83 4.50 3.55
N GLY A 182 3.35 3.76 2.56
CA GLY A 182 1.97 3.89 2.10
C GLY A 182 1.46 2.65 1.39
N THR A 183 0.15 2.61 1.23
CA THR A 183 -0.57 1.51 0.59
C THR A 183 -1.82 2.03 -0.09
N GLU A 184 -2.17 1.45 -1.25
CA GLU A 184 -3.41 1.75 -1.95
C GLU A 184 -3.92 0.51 -2.68
N ALA A 185 -5.24 0.26 -2.61
CA ALA A 185 -5.91 -0.84 -3.30
C ALA A 185 -7.30 -0.38 -3.75
N LEU A 186 -7.33 0.41 -4.82
CA LEU A 186 -8.52 1.15 -5.27
C LEU A 186 -9.12 0.61 -6.60
N LEU A 187 -8.66 -0.54 -7.07
CA LEU A 187 -9.15 -1.12 -8.34
C LEU A 187 -10.51 -1.82 -8.14
N THR A 188 -11.49 -1.07 -7.65
CA THR A 188 -12.88 -1.49 -7.47
C THR A 188 -13.78 -0.82 -8.50
N PHE A 189 -14.93 -1.42 -8.80
CA PHE A 189 -15.84 -0.92 -9.84
C PHE A 189 -16.27 0.54 -9.61
N GLY A 190 -16.79 0.83 -8.42
CA GLY A 190 -17.28 2.16 -8.08
C GLY A 190 -16.17 3.21 -8.07
N THR A 191 -14.98 2.85 -7.58
CA THR A 191 -13.83 3.76 -7.57
C THR A 191 -13.36 4.06 -8.99
N ILE A 192 -13.24 3.05 -9.87
CA ILE A 192 -12.83 3.27 -11.26
C ILE A 192 -13.88 4.12 -11.99
N LYS A 193 -15.19 3.84 -11.82
CA LYS A 193 -16.27 4.66 -12.39
C LYS A 193 -16.22 6.12 -11.92
N ALA A 194 -15.84 6.36 -10.66
CA ALA A 194 -15.66 7.73 -10.14
C ALA A 194 -14.47 8.45 -10.83
N TRP A 195 -13.38 7.74 -11.09
CA TRP A 195 -12.24 8.27 -11.84
C TRP A 195 -12.57 8.50 -13.33
N GLU A 196 -13.35 7.63 -13.96
CA GLU A 196 -13.88 7.84 -15.34
C GLU A 196 -14.69 9.13 -15.42
N ALA A 197 -15.51 9.40 -14.40
CA ALA A 197 -16.33 10.62 -14.36
C ALA A 197 -15.48 11.92 -14.34
N LEU A 198 -14.24 11.86 -13.85
CA LEU A 198 -13.29 12.97 -13.91
C LEU A 198 -12.67 13.15 -15.31
N ARG A 199 -12.82 12.19 -16.22
CA ARG A 199 -12.23 12.20 -17.56
C ARG A 199 -10.71 12.39 -17.55
N THR A 200 -10.03 11.75 -16.61
CA THR A 200 -8.59 11.85 -16.41
C THR A 200 -7.85 10.55 -16.65
N LEU A 201 -8.58 9.46 -16.93
CA LEU A 201 -7.99 8.16 -17.22
C LEU A 201 -7.45 8.11 -18.64
N ALA A 202 -6.30 7.43 -18.80
CA ALA A 202 -5.65 7.28 -20.08
C ALA A 202 -6.45 6.38 -21.02
N GLU A 203 -6.46 6.76 -22.31
CA GLU A 203 -6.86 5.88 -23.40
C GLU A 203 -5.77 4.82 -23.63
N GLU A 204 -6.17 3.67 -24.17
CA GLU A 204 -5.24 2.62 -24.57
C GLU A 204 -4.39 3.12 -25.74
N ASP A 205 -3.06 3.04 -25.59
CA ASP A 205 -2.15 3.35 -26.70
C ASP A 205 -2.32 2.30 -27.80
N PRO A 206 -2.56 2.72 -29.06
CA PRO A 206 -2.88 1.78 -30.12
C PRO A 206 -1.73 0.88 -30.55
N ASP A 207 -0.49 1.30 -30.31
CA ASP A 207 0.71 0.57 -30.70
C ASP A 207 1.24 -0.29 -29.57
N ASP A 208 1.16 0.21 -28.34
CA ASP A 208 1.67 -0.47 -27.13
C ASP A 208 0.84 -0.07 -25.90
N LEU A 209 -0.06 -0.92 -25.47
CA LEU A 209 -0.90 -0.65 -24.29
C LEU A 209 -0.08 -0.38 -23.03
N THR A 210 1.14 -0.94 -22.92
CA THR A 210 2.03 -0.72 -21.77
C THR A 210 2.60 0.70 -21.70
N ALA A 211 2.58 1.41 -22.83
CA ALA A 211 2.98 2.82 -22.96
C ALA A 211 1.81 3.80 -22.77
N SER A 212 0.62 3.37 -22.38
CA SER A 212 -0.56 4.24 -22.21
C SER A 212 -0.38 5.31 -21.14
N CYS A 213 0.40 5.05 -20.09
CA CYS A 213 0.78 6.06 -19.10
C CYS A 213 2.13 6.68 -19.50
N LYS A 214 2.09 7.91 -20.00
CA LYS A 214 3.27 8.61 -20.54
C LYS A 214 3.37 10.03 -19.96
N PRO A 215 3.80 10.16 -18.68
CA PRO A 215 3.91 11.44 -17.99
C PRO A 215 4.78 12.43 -18.80
N PHE A 216 4.34 13.69 -18.82
CA PHE A 216 4.99 14.80 -19.52
C PHE A 216 5.06 14.69 -21.06
N SER A 217 4.64 13.58 -21.66
CA SER A 217 4.59 13.43 -23.11
C SER A 217 3.54 14.38 -23.74
N LEU A 218 3.81 14.86 -24.95
CA LEU A 218 2.89 15.75 -25.68
C LEU A 218 1.54 15.04 -26.00
N ASN A 219 1.62 13.75 -26.30
CA ASN A 219 0.47 12.90 -26.65
C ASN A 219 -0.08 12.08 -25.48
N ARG A 220 0.13 12.53 -24.24
CA ARG A 220 -0.50 11.90 -23.07
C ARG A 220 -2.01 12.08 -23.11
N THR A 221 -2.74 11.07 -22.71
CA THR A 221 -4.22 11.08 -22.67
C THR A 221 -4.77 11.07 -21.25
N GLY A 222 -3.95 10.65 -20.25
CA GLY A 222 -4.40 10.59 -18.88
C GLY A 222 -3.47 9.75 -18.00
N LEU A 223 -4.00 9.30 -16.89
CA LEU A 223 -3.34 8.42 -15.93
C LEU A 223 -3.90 7.01 -15.96
N VAL A 224 -3.11 6.02 -15.55
CA VAL A 224 -3.56 4.63 -15.33
C VAL A 224 -3.58 4.37 -13.84
N LEU A 225 -4.71 3.87 -13.34
CA LEU A 225 -4.85 3.50 -11.94
C LEU A 225 -4.00 2.28 -11.61
N GLY A 226 -3.38 2.30 -10.44
CA GLY A 226 -2.58 1.19 -9.93
C GLY A 226 -2.88 0.87 -8.48
N GLU A 227 -2.35 -0.24 -8.01
CA GLU A 227 -2.40 -0.63 -6.61
C GLU A 227 -1.03 -1.11 -6.13
N GLY A 228 -0.80 -1.09 -4.84
CA GLY A 228 0.43 -1.56 -4.23
C GLY A 228 0.70 -0.95 -2.86
N ALA A 229 1.84 -1.31 -2.30
CA ALA A 229 2.36 -0.75 -1.05
C ALA A 229 3.88 -0.72 -1.05
N ALA A 230 4.43 0.22 -0.30
CA ALA A 230 5.83 0.21 0.09
C ALA A 230 5.96 0.65 1.55
N VAL A 231 6.69 -0.12 2.33
CA VAL A 231 6.97 0.16 3.74
C VAL A 231 8.47 0.13 3.98
N LEU A 232 8.95 1.11 4.70
CA LEU A 232 10.33 1.28 5.13
C LEU A 232 10.45 1.06 6.63
N ILE A 233 11.57 0.51 7.09
CA ILE A 233 12.00 0.63 8.48
C ILE A 233 12.91 1.84 8.58
N LEU A 234 12.48 2.81 9.37
CA LEU A 234 13.28 3.95 9.79
C LEU A 234 13.79 3.73 11.21
N GLU A 235 15.05 3.99 11.44
CA GLU A 235 15.68 3.86 12.77
C GLU A 235 16.52 5.09 13.08
N GLU A 236 16.65 5.39 14.36
CA GLU A 236 17.64 6.34 14.84
C GLU A 236 19.05 5.87 14.42
N MET A 237 19.86 6.80 13.93
CA MET A 237 21.10 6.45 13.23
C MET A 237 22.14 5.78 14.11
N GLU A 238 22.34 6.27 15.32
CA GLU A 238 23.36 5.69 16.23
C GLU A 238 22.92 4.31 16.75
N MET A 239 21.63 4.13 16.98
CA MET A 239 21.07 2.83 17.33
C MET A 239 21.26 1.82 16.18
N ALA A 240 20.96 2.23 14.93
CA ALA A 240 21.15 1.40 13.75
C ALA A 240 22.63 0.99 13.57
N LYS A 241 23.56 1.94 13.72
CA LYS A 241 25.00 1.69 13.68
C LYS A 241 25.46 0.73 14.78
N ALA A 242 24.99 0.95 16.03
CA ALA A 242 25.37 0.14 17.17
C ALA A 242 25.03 -1.34 17.02
N ARG A 243 23.90 -1.66 16.34
CA ARG A 243 23.52 -3.03 16.03
C ARG A 243 24.10 -3.57 14.72
N GLY A 244 24.90 -2.79 14.00
CA GLY A 244 25.48 -3.17 12.70
C GLY A 244 24.48 -3.26 11.55
N ALA A 245 23.44 -2.44 11.58
CA ALA A 245 22.41 -2.44 10.54
C ALA A 245 22.99 -2.13 9.15
N LYS A 246 22.51 -2.86 8.13
CA LYS A 246 22.73 -2.49 6.74
C LYS A 246 21.90 -1.26 6.42
N THR A 247 22.54 -0.10 6.33
CA THR A 247 21.85 1.15 6.00
C THR A 247 21.80 1.34 4.50
N VAL A 248 20.60 1.49 3.95
CA VAL A 248 20.38 1.72 2.52
C VAL A 248 20.24 3.22 2.18
N SER A 249 19.83 4.04 3.15
CA SER A 249 19.76 5.50 3.01
C SER A 249 19.81 6.18 4.38
N TYR A 250 20.36 7.41 4.44
CA TYR A 250 20.39 8.24 5.65
C TYR A 250 20.32 9.73 5.30
N THR A 251 19.83 10.55 6.22
CA THR A 251 19.84 12.01 6.17
C THR A 251 20.14 12.59 7.57
#